data_8b32782f33bd3d336df46b8c9d471171
#
_entry.id   8b32782f33bd3d336df46b8c9d471171
#
_cell.length_a   1.000
_cell.length_b   1.000
_cell.length_c   1.000
_cell.angle_alpha   90.00
_cell.angle_beta   90.00
_cell.angle_gamma   90.00
#
_symmetry.space_group_name_H-M   'P 1'
#
loop_
_entity.id
_entity.type
_entity.pdbx_description
1 polymer ?
#
loop_
_entity_poly.entity_id
_entity_poly.type
_entity_poly.pdbx_seq_one_letter_code
_entity_poly.pdbx_strand_id
1 'polypeptide(L)'
;MGIDHTAIVVNDTDASLRFYRDFLGLQQVGESENYGAEQEHLNNVFGTRLRITALRAASGPGVEFLEYIAPRDGRPYPADARASDIFQWQTNFTSMHVRDAEGRLSAGKFAVISPGAVDVSDGQAGFQRALTVRDPDGHAIRVVEK
;
A
#
# COMPACT_ATOMS: atom_id res chain seq x y z
N MET A 1 16.96 0.43 16.58
CA MET A 1 15.70 0.95 16.03
C MET A 1 15.34 0.12 14.80
N GLY A 2 14.10 -0.27 14.62
CA GLY A 2 13.61 -1.06 13.46
C GLY A 2 12.32 -0.46 12.91
N ILE A 3 11.88 -0.93 11.74
CA ILE A 3 10.59 -0.59 11.16
C ILE A 3 9.62 -1.70 11.55
N ASP A 4 8.55 -1.36 12.27
CA ASP A 4 7.50 -2.32 12.63
C ASP A 4 6.46 -2.46 11.52
N HIS A 5 5.93 -1.35 11.04
CA HIS A 5 4.97 -1.29 9.95
C HIS A 5 5.06 0.04 9.19
N THR A 6 4.43 0.09 8.03
CA THR A 6 4.14 1.30 7.28
C THR A 6 2.64 1.55 7.37
N ALA A 7 2.24 2.68 7.94
CA ALA A 7 0.84 3.10 7.96
C ALA A 7 0.51 3.89 6.69
N ILE A 8 -0.62 3.57 6.07
CA ILE A 8 -1.16 4.26 4.88
C ILE A 8 -2.62 4.63 5.12
N VAL A 9 -2.96 5.86 4.77
CA VAL A 9 -4.35 6.32 4.84
C VAL A 9 -5.11 5.77 3.64
N VAL A 10 -6.25 5.11 3.89
CA VAL A 10 -7.10 4.53 2.85
C VAL A 10 -8.51 5.13 2.93
N ASN A 11 -9.14 5.29 1.78
CA ASN A 11 -10.52 5.79 1.71
C ASN A 11 -11.55 4.72 2.05
N ASP A 12 -11.24 3.46 1.74
CA ASP A 12 -12.12 2.29 1.94
C ASP A 12 -11.24 1.07 2.24
N THR A 13 -11.26 0.62 3.49
CA THR A 13 -10.50 -0.54 3.96
C THR A 13 -10.84 -1.81 3.18
N ASP A 14 -12.10 -2.02 2.83
CA ASP A 14 -12.52 -3.25 2.15
C ASP A 14 -12.06 -3.26 0.68
N ALA A 15 -12.00 -2.09 0.02
CA ALA A 15 -11.37 -1.94 -1.29
C ALA A 15 -9.87 -2.23 -1.24
N SER A 16 -9.18 -1.70 -0.22
CA SER A 16 -7.75 -1.92 -0.01
C SER A 16 -7.44 -3.36 0.35
N LEU A 17 -8.29 -4.04 1.15
CA LEU A 17 -8.15 -5.47 1.45
C LEU A 17 -8.22 -6.34 0.19
N ARG A 18 -9.10 -6.02 -0.77
CA ARG A 18 -9.12 -6.74 -2.06
C ARG A 18 -7.76 -6.66 -2.77
N PHE A 19 -7.08 -5.52 -2.70
CA PHE A 19 -5.75 -5.37 -3.31
C PHE A 19 -4.65 -6.05 -2.47
N TYR A 20 -4.49 -5.69 -1.21
CA TYR A 20 -3.36 -6.14 -0.39
C TYR A 20 -3.49 -7.58 0.10
N ARG A 21 -4.68 -8.00 0.49
CA ARG A 21 -4.93 -9.36 0.97
C ARG A 21 -5.18 -10.33 -0.19
N ASP A 22 -6.13 -10.01 -1.08
CA ASP A 22 -6.60 -10.99 -2.06
C ASP A 22 -5.67 -11.09 -3.28
N PHE A 23 -4.99 -9.99 -3.68
CA PHE A 23 -4.05 -10.01 -4.80
C PHE A 23 -2.59 -10.12 -4.38
N LEU A 24 -2.12 -9.33 -3.41
CA LEU A 24 -0.74 -9.40 -2.96
C LEU A 24 -0.48 -10.54 -1.97
N GLY A 25 -1.53 -11.09 -1.34
CA GLY A 25 -1.43 -12.25 -0.46
C GLY A 25 -1.01 -11.92 0.97
N LEU A 26 -1.17 -10.68 1.43
CA LEU A 26 -0.95 -10.32 2.82
C LEU A 26 -2.05 -10.92 3.70
N GLN A 27 -1.72 -11.21 4.95
CA GLN A 27 -2.67 -11.69 5.94
C GLN A 27 -3.14 -10.54 6.83
N GLN A 28 -4.44 -10.38 7.00
CA GLN A 28 -5.01 -9.50 8.01
C GLN A 28 -4.79 -10.14 9.38
N VAL A 29 -4.11 -9.42 10.28
CA VAL A 29 -3.72 -9.92 11.60
C VAL A 29 -4.38 -9.19 12.76
N GLY A 30 -5.05 -8.07 12.48
CA GLY A 30 -5.78 -7.31 13.50
C GLY A 30 -6.65 -6.23 12.89
N GLU A 31 -7.65 -5.82 13.69
CA GLU A 31 -8.50 -4.66 13.39
C GLU A 31 -8.91 -4.00 14.70
N SER A 32 -8.95 -2.68 14.72
CA SER A 32 -9.43 -1.88 15.84
C SER A 32 -10.11 -0.60 15.36
N GLU A 33 -10.89 0.00 16.24
CA GLU A 33 -11.43 1.34 16.05
C GLU A 33 -10.90 2.24 17.16
N ASN A 34 -10.18 3.30 16.77
CA ASN A 34 -9.54 4.23 17.69
C ASN A 34 -10.19 5.61 17.58
N TYR A 35 -10.44 6.25 18.73
CA TYR A 35 -11.03 7.59 18.82
C TYR A 35 -10.69 8.25 20.16
N GLY A 36 -11.10 9.52 20.33
CA GLY A 36 -10.93 10.31 21.54
C GLY A 36 -9.67 11.15 21.52
N ALA A 37 -9.45 11.91 22.62
CA ALA A 37 -8.45 12.96 22.70
C ALA A 37 -7.02 12.48 22.42
N GLU A 38 -6.65 11.28 22.86
CA GLU A 38 -5.33 10.72 22.61
C GLU A 38 -5.09 10.49 21.12
N GLN A 39 -6.08 9.93 20.42
CA GLN A 39 -5.99 9.70 18.97
C GLN A 39 -6.00 11.01 18.20
N GLU A 40 -6.82 11.98 18.62
CA GLU A 40 -6.83 13.33 18.04
C GLU A 40 -5.46 14.02 18.17
N HIS A 41 -4.86 13.96 19.33
CA HIS A 41 -3.55 14.54 19.57
C HIS A 41 -2.44 13.83 18.79
N LEU A 42 -2.52 12.49 18.70
CA LEU A 42 -1.52 11.69 17.96
C LEU A 42 -1.49 12.06 16.48
N ASN A 43 -2.64 12.23 15.86
CA ASN A 43 -2.76 12.55 14.45
C ASN A 43 -2.88 14.06 14.17
N ASN A 44 -3.06 14.88 15.21
CA ASN A 44 -3.40 16.31 15.10
C ASN A 44 -4.62 16.56 14.21
N VAL A 45 -5.64 15.73 14.36
CA VAL A 45 -6.93 15.82 13.64
C VAL A 45 -8.05 15.76 14.66
N PHE A 46 -8.80 16.86 14.79
CA PHE A 46 -9.89 16.96 15.75
C PHE A 46 -11.09 16.09 15.33
N GLY A 47 -11.73 15.42 16.29
CA GLY A 47 -12.87 14.52 16.05
C GLY A 47 -12.47 13.21 15.36
N THR A 48 -11.20 12.82 15.43
CA THR A 48 -10.69 11.61 14.79
C THR A 48 -11.37 10.35 15.31
N ARG A 49 -11.87 9.56 14.36
CA ARG A 49 -12.32 8.19 14.54
C ARG A 49 -11.75 7.36 13.40
N LEU A 50 -10.89 6.42 13.72
CA LEU A 50 -10.14 5.59 12.78
C LEU A 50 -10.57 4.13 12.86
N ARG A 51 -10.82 3.51 11.70
CA ARG A 51 -10.71 2.06 11.55
C ARG A 51 -9.27 1.74 11.19
N ILE A 52 -8.60 0.97 12.01
CA ILE A 52 -7.21 0.56 11.83
C ILE A 52 -7.18 -0.92 11.49
N THR A 53 -6.53 -1.29 10.39
CA THR A 53 -6.44 -2.69 9.95
C THR A 53 -4.98 -3.05 9.69
N ALA A 54 -4.47 -4.01 10.45
CA ALA A 54 -3.09 -4.47 10.36
C ALA A 54 -2.94 -5.68 9.44
N LEU A 55 -1.96 -5.63 8.54
CA LEU A 55 -1.60 -6.70 7.61
C LEU A 55 -0.13 -7.08 7.75
N ARG A 56 0.16 -8.37 7.51
CA ARG A 56 1.52 -8.90 7.50
C ARG A 56 1.76 -9.76 6.25
N ALA A 57 2.96 -9.62 5.68
CA ALA A 57 3.51 -10.59 4.75
C ALA A 57 4.17 -11.75 5.52
N ALA A 58 4.67 -12.77 4.83
CA ALA A 58 5.41 -13.88 5.46
C ALA A 58 6.68 -13.42 6.19
N SER A 59 7.25 -12.26 5.82
CA SER A 59 8.42 -11.66 6.45
C SER A 59 8.46 -10.15 6.22
N GLY A 60 9.26 -9.44 7.03
CA GLY A 60 9.44 -7.99 6.92
C GLY A 60 8.43 -7.17 7.73
N PRO A 61 8.46 -5.84 7.59
CA PRO A 61 7.53 -4.92 8.22
C PRO A 61 6.08 -5.18 7.80
N GLY A 62 5.13 -4.78 8.67
CA GLY A 62 3.71 -4.81 8.35
C GLY A 62 3.26 -3.64 7.49
N VAL A 63 2.01 -3.73 7.06
CA VAL A 63 1.24 -2.61 6.51
C VAL A 63 0.04 -2.40 7.41
N GLU A 64 -0.26 -1.14 7.72
CA GLU A 64 -1.41 -0.75 8.52
C GLU A 64 -2.28 0.22 7.73
N PHE A 65 -3.57 -0.07 7.60
CA PHE A 65 -4.52 0.86 7.01
C PHE A 65 -5.10 1.76 8.08
N LEU A 66 -5.21 3.04 7.76
CA LEU A 66 -5.85 4.08 8.55
C LEU A 66 -7.04 4.62 7.74
N GLU A 67 -8.25 4.11 7.98
CA GLU A 67 -9.46 4.66 7.40
C GLU A 67 -10.08 5.67 8.36
N TYR A 68 -10.11 6.94 7.99
CA TYR A 68 -10.79 7.98 8.75
C TYR A 68 -12.30 7.85 8.58
N ILE A 69 -12.97 7.29 9.59
CA ILE A 69 -14.44 7.25 9.66
C ILE A 69 -14.99 8.66 9.89
N ALA A 70 -14.25 9.47 10.68
CA ALA A 70 -14.44 10.89 10.91
C ALA A 70 -13.12 11.58 11.23
N PRO A 71 -12.88 12.84 10.76
CA PRO A 71 -13.62 13.47 9.66
C PRO A 71 -13.28 12.82 8.31
N ARG A 72 -14.18 12.91 7.32
CA ARG A 72 -13.99 12.39 5.96
C ARG A 72 -13.64 13.52 4.98
N ASP A 73 -12.76 14.41 5.39
CA ASP A 73 -12.35 15.61 4.63
C ASP A 73 -10.92 15.52 4.09
N GLY A 74 -10.28 14.36 4.21
CA GLY A 74 -8.97 14.07 3.63
C GLY A 74 -8.97 14.24 2.11
N ARG A 75 -7.88 14.84 1.58
CA ARG A 75 -7.73 15.03 0.14
C ARG A 75 -7.34 13.73 -0.54
N PRO A 76 -7.93 13.40 -1.69
CA PRO A 76 -7.53 12.23 -2.46
C PRO A 76 -6.09 12.40 -3.00
N TYR A 77 -5.47 11.27 -3.37
CA TYR A 77 -4.20 11.29 -4.07
C TYR A 77 -4.35 12.04 -5.41
N PRO A 78 -3.43 12.95 -5.78
CA PRO A 78 -3.54 13.72 -7.02
C PRO A 78 -3.59 12.79 -8.26
N ALA A 79 -4.57 12.99 -9.13
CA ALA A 79 -4.76 12.16 -10.33
C ALA A 79 -3.61 12.29 -11.34
N ASP A 80 -2.90 13.43 -11.33
CA ASP A 80 -1.76 13.75 -12.18
C ASP A 80 -0.40 13.47 -11.52
N ALA A 81 -0.39 12.80 -10.35
CA ALA A 81 0.83 12.47 -9.59
C ALA A 81 1.82 11.64 -10.41
N ARG A 82 3.07 12.07 -10.39
CA ARG A 82 4.20 11.45 -11.10
C ARG A 82 5.16 10.78 -10.12
N ALA A 83 5.89 9.79 -10.59
CA ALA A 83 6.90 9.10 -9.79
C ALA A 83 8.06 10.02 -9.33
N SER A 84 8.22 11.20 -9.94
CA SER A 84 9.22 12.23 -9.59
C SER A 84 8.72 13.28 -8.59
N ASP A 85 7.46 13.24 -8.17
CA ASP A 85 6.93 14.22 -7.22
C ASP A 85 7.45 13.92 -5.81
N ILE A 86 7.74 14.97 -5.03
CA ILE A 86 8.34 14.85 -3.68
C ILE A 86 7.47 14.05 -2.70
N PHE A 87 6.15 14.11 -2.84
CA PHE A 87 5.24 13.33 -1.98
C PHE A 87 5.09 11.87 -2.43
N GLN A 88 5.68 11.51 -3.59
CA GLN A 88 5.65 10.14 -4.08
C GLN A 88 6.60 9.27 -3.24
N TRP A 89 6.10 8.18 -2.75
CA TRP A 89 6.84 7.11 -2.10
C TRP A 89 6.27 5.77 -2.53
N GLN A 90 7.00 4.70 -2.32
CA GLN A 90 6.56 3.36 -2.71
C GLN A 90 6.93 2.31 -1.67
N THR A 91 6.06 1.32 -1.53
CA THR A 91 6.36 0.11 -0.76
C THR A 91 6.79 -1.00 -1.71
N ASN A 92 7.91 -1.67 -1.41
CA ASN A 92 8.41 -2.79 -2.20
C ASN A 92 8.00 -4.11 -1.53
N PHE A 93 7.28 -4.96 -2.27
CA PHE A 93 6.97 -6.33 -1.89
C PHE A 93 7.80 -7.31 -2.71
N THR A 94 8.34 -8.35 -2.05
CA THR A 94 9.04 -9.43 -2.75
C THR A 94 8.07 -10.52 -3.18
N SER A 95 8.24 -11.01 -4.40
CA SER A 95 7.49 -12.13 -4.98
C SER A 95 8.44 -13.12 -5.61
N MET A 96 8.08 -14.38 -5.64
CA MET A 96 8.81 -15.41 -6.38
C MET A 96 8.56 -15.31 -7.90
N HIS A 97 7.40 -14.75 -8.31
CA HIS A 97 6.96 -14.71 -9.71
C HIS A 97 6.20 -13.41 -9.99
N VAL A 98 6.92 -12.37 -10.43
CA VAL A 98 6.31 -11.05 -10.74
C VAL A 98 5.35 -11.13 -11.94
N ARG A 99 5.61 -12.00 -12.93
CA ARG A 99 4.70 -12.16 -14.09
C ARG A 99 3.34 -12.73 -13.69
N ASP A 100 3.27 -13.59 -12.70
CA ASP A 100 1.99 -14.11 -12.18
C ASP A 100 1.22 -13.00 -11.44
N ALA A 101 1.93 -12.14 -10.71
CA ALA A 101 1.34 -10.97 -10.09
C ALA A 101 0.78 -10.00 -11.14
N GLU A 102 1.50 -9.77 -12.25
CA GLU A 102 1.04 -8.95 -13.38
C GLU A 102 -0.29 -9.45 -13.95
N GLY A 103 -0.40 -10.75 -14.23
CA GLY A 103 -1.63 -11.36 -14.75
C GLY A 103 -2.82 -11.17 -13.80
N ARG A 104 -2.62 -11.37 -12.52
CA ARG A 104 -3.67 -11.18 -11.49
C ARG A 104 -4.08 -9.71 -11.36
N LEU A 105 -3.13 -8.80 -11.32
CA LEU A 105 -3.39 -7.36 -11.21
C LEU A 105 -4.14 -6.83 -12.43
N SER A 106 -3.77 -7.27 -13.63
CA SER A 106 -4.46 -6.92 -14.87
C SER A 106 -5.90 -7.43 -14.86
N ALA A 107 -6.15 -8.67 -14.42
CA ALA A 107 -7.50 -9.22 -14.26
C ALA A 107 -8.34 -8.44 -13.25
N GLY A 108 -7.71 -7.91 -12.18
CA GLY A 108 -8.33 -7.05 -11.18
C GLY A 108 -8.58 -5.61 -11.64
N LYS A 109 -8.12 -5.23 -12.85
CA LYS A 109 -8.22 -3.87 -13.41
C LYS A 109 -7.55 -2.79 -12.56
N PHE A 110 -6.47 -3.14 -11.83
CA PHE A 110 -5.69 -2.18 -11.08
C PHE A 110 -4.78 -1.36 -12.01
N ALA A 111 -4.56 -0.11 -11.66
CA ALA A 111 -3.73 0.79 -12.46
C ALA A 111 -2.26 0.37 -12.39
N VAL A 112 -1.67 0.09 -13.56
CA VAL A 112 -0.25 -0.27 -13.70
C VAL A 112 0.53 0.98 -14.08
N ILE A 113 1.62 1.28 -13.34
CA ILE A 113 2.49 2.44 -13.61
C ILE A 113 3.57 2.06 -14.62
N SER A 114 4.24 0.91 -14.44
CA SER A 114 5.20 0.39 -15.41
C SER A 114 4.46 -0.22 -16.62
N PRO A 115 5.10 -0.27 -17.82
CA PRO A 115 4.45 -0.82 -19.02
C PRO A 115 4.16 -2.33 -18.94
N GLY A 116 4.45 -2.95 -17.82
CA GLY A 116 4.35 -4.37 -17.52
C GLY A 116 5.45 -4.78 -16.54
N ALA A 117 5.69 -6.07 -16.41
CA ALA A 117 6.84 -6.59 -15.67
C ALA A 117 8.14 -6.26 -16.45
N VAL A 118 9.01 -5.48 -15.82
CA VAL A 118 10.26 -4.98 -16.40
C VAL A 118 11.44 -5.82 -15.91
N ASP A 119 12.22 -6.38 -16.81
CA ASP A 119 13.47 -7.06 -16.48
C ASP A 119 14.58 -6.02 -16.22
N VAL A 120 15.33 -6.19 -15.13
CA VAL A 120 16.43 -5.32 -14.69
C VAL A 120 17.74 -6.09 -14.80
N SER A 121 18.50 -5.82 -15.84
CA SER A 121 19.62 -6.66 -16.30
C SER A 121 20.96 -6.42 -15.57
N ASP A 122 21.11 -5.34 -14.80
CA ASP A 122 22.42 -4.94 -14.25
C ASP A 122 22.66 -5.30 -12.78
N GLY A 123 21.65 -5.90 -12.12
CA GLY A 123 21.76 -6.33 -10.72
C GLY A 123 21.94 -5.21 -9.67
N GLN A 124 22.13 -3.96 -10.10
CA GLN A 124 22.36 -2.83 -9.19
C GLN A 124 21.13 -2.48 -8.36
N ALA A 125 19.94 -2.80 -8.86
CA ALA A 125 18.69 -2.54 -8.16
C ALA A 125 18.38 -3.52 -7.02
N GLY A 126 19.15 -4.62 -6.89
CA GLY A 126 18.93 -5.67 -5.88
C GLY A 126 17.75 -6.61 -6.18
N PHE A 127 17.22 -6.58 -7.39
CA PHE A 127 16.18 -7.47 -7.92
C PHE A 127 16.34 -7.64 -9.43
N GLN A 128 15.80 -8.76 -9.97
CA GLN A 128 15.94 -9.12 -11.40
C GLN A 128 14.75 -8.62 -12.23
N ARG A 129 13.59 -8.50 -11.62
CA ARG A 129 12.36 -8.06 -12.28
C ARG A 129 11.48 -7.26 -11.33
N ALA A 130 10.75 -6.31 -11.86
CA ALA A 130 9.82 -5.51 -11.08
C ALA A 130 8.58 -5.12 -11.89
N LEU A 131 7.48 -4.91 -11.16
CA LEU A 131 6.22 -4.33 -11.63
C LEU A 131 5.81 -3.25 -10.64
N THR A 132 5.48 -2.05 -11.12
CA THR A 132 4.97 -0.98 -10.27
C THR A 132 3.51 -0.71 -10.61
N VAL A 133 2.66 -0.72 -9.59
CA VAL A 133 1.21 -0.53 -9.70
C VAL A 133 0.74 0.51 -8.70
N ARG A 134 -0.50 0.98 -8.84
CA ARG A 134 -1.17 1.77 -7.81
C ARG A 134 -2.20 0.91 -7.09
N ASP A 135 -2.29 1.12 -5.78
CA ASP A 135 -3.39 0.59 -5.00
C ASP A 135 -4.70 1.38 -5.30
N PRO A 136 -5.85 1.02 -4.71
CA PRO A 136 -7.12 1.70 -4.94
C PRO A 136 -7.11 3.21 -4.66
N ASP A 137 -6.26 3.67 -3.73
CA ASP A 137 -6.16 5.08 -3.34
C ASP A 137 -5.03 5.84 -4.05
N GLY A 138 -4.24 5.16 -4.89
CA GLY A 138 -3.21 5.76 -5.72
C GLY A 138 -1.78 5.63 -5.19
N HIS A 139 -1.55 4.96 -4.05
CA HIS A 139 -0.20 4.74 -3.53
C HIS A 139 0.59 3.79 -4.44
N ALA A 140 1.86 4.08 -4.60
CA ALA A 140 2.73 3.26 -5.45
C ALA A 140 3.19 2.00 -4.72
N ILE A 141 2.94 0.86 -5.34
CA ILE A 141 3.38 -0.46 -4.89
C ILE A 141 4.29 -1.05 -5.96
N ARG A 142 5.50 -1.45 -5.55
CA ARG A 142 6.40 -2.19 -6.42
C ARG A 142 6.48 -3.64 -5.98
N VAL A 143 6.19 -4.55 -6.88
CA VAL A 143 6.42 -6.00 -6.67
C VAL A 143 7.73 -6.35 -7.35
N VAL A 144 8.67 -6.95 -6.60
CA VAL A 144 10.02 -7.27 -7.07
C VAL A 144 10.30 -8.77 -6.98
N GLU A 145 11.01 -9.29 -7.96
CA GLU A 145 11.56 -10.66 -8.01
C GLU A 145 13.06 -10.58 -7.80
N LYS A 146 13.56 -11.28 -6.79
CA LYS A 146 14.98 -11.34 -6.43
C LYS A 146 15.69 -12.51 -7.12
#